data_015baa9951f0b7a4d971b3b024beb01b
#
_entry.id   015baa9951f0b7a4d971b3b024beb01b
#
_cell.length_a   1.000
_cell.length_b   1.000
_cell.length_c   1.000
_cell.angle_alpha   90.00
_cell.angle_beta   90.00
_cell.angle_gamma   90.00
#
_symmetry.space_group_name_H-M   'P 1'
#
loop_
_entity.id
_entity.type
_entity.pdbx_description
1 polymer ?
#
loop_
_entity_poly.entity_id
_entity_poly.type
_entity_poly.pdbx_seq_one_letter_code
_entity_poly.pdbx_strand_id
1 'polypeptide(L)'
;MIILIQSGMSTLLQKDLKINRIVTTNVEQAKALDDPARIRIVQILYHKQLSAEQIVEELNKSGYKKATTTIRHHLDVLKRAGLVEIVKMKEVRGAVMKFYGTSIKLLGYEIPPNFDSDYSKAITLASIKMQKLIQNIAQNNTTKARRKNLEKHGGLEQNYGEYLVMEIVNRALAKVLENHGSILLQKK
;
A
#
# COMPACT_ATOMS: atom_id res chain seq x y z
N MET A 1 -30.04 -16.57 -55.15
CA MET A 1 -29.23 -17.12 -54.05
C MET A 1 -28.23 -16.04 -53.63
N ILE A 2 -28.58 -15.26 -52.59
CA ILE A 2 -27.75 -14.15 -52.12
C ILE A 2 -26.79 -14.75 -51.12
N ILE A 3 -25.49 -14.77 -51.45
CA ILE A 3 -24.42 -15.15 -50.53
C ILE A 3 -24.18 -13.96 -49.60
N LEU A 4 -24.69 -14.06 -48.38
CA LEU A 4 -24.29 -13.14 -47.29
C LEU A 4 -22.83 -13.45 -46.94
N ILE A 5 -21.93 -12.58 -47.39
CA ILE A 5 -20.54 -12.52 -46.90
C ILE A 5 -20.60 -12.00 -45.46
N GLN A 6 -20.60 -12.91 -44.48
CA GLN A 6 -20.29 -12.52 -43.11
C GLN A 6 -18.83 -12.08 -43.09
N SER A 7 -18.62 -10.75 -42.96
CA SER A 7 -17.32 -10.22 -42.65
C SER A 7 -16.92 -10.72 -41.28
N GLY A 8 -16.14 -11.79 -41.25
CA GLY A 8 -15.60 -12.36 -40.02
C GLY A 8 -14.65 -11.36 -39.39
N MET A 9 -15.07 -10.71 -38.29
CA MET A 9 -14.16 -9.96 -37.46
C MET A 9 -13.19 -10.97 -36.82
N SER A 10 -11.92 -10.95 -37.27
CA SER A 10 -10.89 -11.78 -36.67
C SER A 10 -10.39 -11.11 -35.37
N THR A 11 -10.46 -11.84 -34.28
CA THR A 11 -9.86 -11.39 -33.01
C THR A 11 -8.33 -11.47 -33.15
N LEU A 12 -7.65 -10.32 -33.15
CA LEU A 12 -6.19 -10.25 -33.29
C LEU A 12 -5.47 -10.55 -31.96
N LEU A 13 -6.13 -10.30 -30.83
CA LEU A 13 -5.62 -10.60 -29.49
C LEU A 13 -6.77 -10.86 -28.53
N GLN A 14 -6.67 -11.96 -27.79
CA GLN A 14 -7.52 -12.26 -26.65
C GLN A 14 -6.65 -12.76 -25.51
N LYS A 15 -6.74 -12.12 -24.35
CA LYS A 15 -5.98 -12.47 -23.15
C LYS A 15 -6.91 -12.56 -21.96
N ASP A 16 -6.89 -13.70 -21.27
CA ASP A 16 -7.57 -13.86 -19.99
C ASP A 16 -6.78 -13.15 -18.90
N LEU A 17 -7.40 -12.12 -18.30
CA LEU A 17 -6.82 -11.38 -17.18
C LEU A 17 -7.32 -11.99 -15.87
N LYS A 18 -6.38 -12.49 -15.06
CA LYS A 18 -6.65 -12.96 -13.70
C LYS A 18 -6.11 -11.95 -12.70
N ILE A 19 -6.87 -11.72 -11.63
CA ILE A 19 -6.40 -10.87 -10.52
C ILE A 19 -5.26 -11.60 -9.83
N ASN A 20 -4.05 -11.03 -9.89
CA ASN A 20 -2.85 -11.55 -9.24
C ASN A 20 -2.36 -10.67 -8.08
N ARG A 21 -2.97 -9.49 -7.90
CA ARG A 21 -2.61 -8.55 -6.84
C ARG A 21 -3.81 -7.69 -6.46
N ILE A 22 -3.97 -7.42 -5.17
CA ILE A 22 -4.97 -6.49 -4.64
C ILE A 22 -4.23 -5.32 -4.01
N VAL A 23 -4.60 -4.10 -4.37
CA VAL A 23 -4.04 -2.86 -3.84
C VAL A 23 -5.17 -2.07 -3.19
N THR A 24 -4.99 -1.74 -1.91
CA THR A 24 -5.89 -0.85 -1.17
C THR A 24 -5.24 0.51 -1.01
N THR A 25 -5.84 1.55 -1.57
CA THR A 25 -5.39 2.94 -1.44
C THR A 25 -6.57 3.88 -1.67
N ASN A 26 -6.48 5.09 -1.15
CA ASN A 26 -7.42 6.17 -1.49
C ASN A 26 -6.78 7.15 -2.48
N VAL A 27 -7.60 8.05 -3.04
CA VAL A 27 -7.17 9.01 -4.07
C VAL A 27 -6.07 9.94 -3.55
N GLU A 28 -6.16 10.40 -2.29
CA GLU A 28 -5.16 11.27 -1.69
C GLU A 28 -3.82 10.58 -1.52
N GLN A 29 -3.82 9.33 -1.04
CA GLN A 29 -2.62 8.53 -0.90
C GLN A 29 -1.99 8.22 -2.26
N ALA A 30 -2.78 7.86 -3.26
CA ALA A 30 -2.29 7.59 -4.61
C ALA A 30 -1.60 8.84 -5.19
N LYS A 31 -2.24 10.01 -5.12
CA LYS A 31 -1.64 11.28 -5.55
C LYS A 31 -0.39 11.65 -4.76
N ALA A 32 -0.39 11.39 -3.44
CA ALA A 32 0.77 11.67 -2.61
C ALA A 32 1.97 10.78 -2.94
N LEU A 33 1.76 9.56 -3.44
CA LEU A 33 2.81 8.61 -3.81
C LEU A 33 3.21 8.68 -5.30
N ASP A 34 2.68 9.62 -6.08
CA ASP A 34 3.02 9.81 -7.50
C ASP A 34 4.44 10.39 -7.73
N ASP A 35 5.10 10.86 -6.69
CA ASP A 35 6.46 11.41 -6.74
C ASP A 35 7.47 10.42 -6.13
N PRO A 36 8.51 9.99 -6.85
CA PRO A 36 9.52 9.05 -6.34
C PRO A 36 10.23 9.51 -5.06
N ALA A 37 10.45 10.82 -4.90
CA ALA A 37 11.07 11.36 -3.68
C ALA A 37 10.13 11.18 -2.47
N ARG A 38 8.81 11.33 -2.65
CA ARG A 38 7.83 11.09 -1.58
C ARG A 38 7.76 9.63 -1.17
N ILE A 39 7.80 8.70 -2.14
CA ILE A 39 7.93 7.26 -1.85
C ILE A 39 9.17 7.00 -1.00
N ARG A 40 10.31 7.59 -1.41
CA ARG A 40 11.59 7.40 -0.70
C ARG A 40 11.56 7.98 0.71
N ILE A 41 10.92 9.13 0.92
CA ILE A 41 10.72 9.71 2.27
C ILE A 41 9.97 8.74 3.19
N VAL A 42 8.85 8.17 2.74
CA VAL A 42 8.09 7.19 3.54
C VAL A 42 8.94 5.96 3.87
N GLN A 43 9.72 5.44 2.91
CA GLN A 43 10.63 4.32 3.14
C GLN A 43 11.72 4.64 4.18
N ILE A 44 12.32 5.83 4.10
CA ILE A 44 13.36 6.29 5.05
C ILE A 44 12.80 6.45 6.46
N LEU A 45 11.56 6.94 6.59
CA LEU A 45 10.92 7.20 7.87
C LEU A 45 10.42 5.94 8.58
N TYR A 46 10.39 4.79 7.92
CA TYR A 46 9.99 3.54 8.55
C TYR A 46 10.96 3.18 9.69
N HIS A 47 10.45 3.09 10.92
CA HIS A 47 11.19 2.94 12.18
C HIS A 47 12.19 4.07 12.50
N LYS A 48 12.10 5.22 11.82
CA LYS A 48 12.96 6.38 12.09
C LYS A 48 12.13 7.62 12.40
N GLN A 49 12.67 8.48 13.24
CA GLN A 49 12.13 9.80 13.54
C GLN A 49 13.15 10.84 13.10
N LEU A 50 12.91 11.52 11.99
CA LEU A 50 13.87 12.42 11.37
C LEU A 50 13.28 13.82 11.19
N SER A 51 14.14 14.85 11.34
CA SER A 51 13.80 16.23 10.93
C SER A 51 13.88 16.39 9.41
N ALA A 52 13.35 17.50 8.88
CA ALA A 52 13.42 17.78 7.45
C ALA A 52 14.88 17.81 6.94
N GLU A 53 15.79 18.36 7.72
CA GLU A 53 17.23 18.44 7.42
C GLU A 53 17.86 17.04 7.34
N GLN A 54 17.55 16.18 8.33
CA GLN A 54 18.03 14.80 8.36
C GLN A 54 17.46 13.96 7.19
N ILE A 55 16.21 14.22 6.78
CA ILE A 55 15.62 13.59 5.59
C ILE A 55 16.36 14.01 4.33
N VAL A 56 16.74 15.29 4.19
CA VAL A 56 17.58 15.77 3.07
C VAL A 56 18.90 15.02 3.01
N GLU A 57 19.58 14.85 4.16
CA GLU A 57 20.83 14.09 4.23
C GLU A 57 20.68 12.64 3.78
N GLU A 58 19.64 11.95 4.27
CA GLU A 58 19.35 10.55 3.87
C GLU A 58 19.00 10.42 2.38
N LEU A 59 18.22 11.36 1.84
CA LEU A 59 17.89 11.40 0.42
C LEU A 59 19.14 11.65 -0.45
N ASN A 60 20.01 12.55 -0.03
CA ASN A 60 21.27 12.84 -0.73
C ASN A 60 22.17 11.59 -0.83
N LYS A 61 22.25 10.78 0.24
CA LYS A 61 22.97 9.49 0.23
C LYS A 61 22.40 8.50 -0.81
N SER A 62 21.11 8.64 -1.11
CA SER A 62 20.41 7.80 -2.10
C SER A 62 20.36 8.42 -3.50
N GLY A 63 21.09 9.51 -3.76
CA GLY A 63 21.12 10.19 -5.05
C GLY A 63 19.98 11.18 -5.31
N TYR A 64 19.04 11.34 -4.38
CA TYR A 64 17.91 12.29 -4.50
C TYR A 64 18.30 13.66 -3.94
N LYS A 65 18.93 14.51 -4.75
CA LYS A 65 19.30 15.88 -4.35
C LYS A 65 18.07 16.80 -4.41
N LYS A 66 17.59 17.24 -3.26
CA LYS A 66 16.47 18.17 -3.13
C LYS A 66 16.76 19.24 -2.08
N ALA A 67 16.26 20.45 -2.30
CA ALA A 67 16.34 21.53 -1.31
C ALA A 67 15.43 21.23 -0.10
N THR A 68 15.79 21.72 1.07
CA THR A 68 15.01 21.53 2.32
C THR A 68 13.59 22.08 2.19
N THR A 69 13.40 23.19 1.47
CA THR A 69 12.07 23.75 1.17
C THR A 69 11.18 22.78 0.40
N THR A 70 11.75 22.10 -0.61
CA THR A 70 11.05 21.07 -1.38
C THR A 70 10.67 19.88 -0.49
N ILE A 71 11.57 19.45 0.38
CA ILE A 71 11.29 18.34 1.32
C ILE A 71 10.20 18.74 2.32
N ARG A 72 10.18 19.96 2.83
CA ARG A 72 9.07 20.44 3.67
C ARG A 72 7.72 20.40 2.94
N HIS A 73 7.70 20.81 1.67
CA HIS A 73 6.51 20.69 0.84
C HIS A 73 6.08 19.22 0.67
N HIS A 74 7.01 18.30 0.35
CA HIS A 74 6.71 16.88 0.25
C HIS A 74 6.17 16.31 1.57
N LEU A 75 6.74 16.69 2.72
CA LEU A 75 6.25 16.29 4.03
C LEU A 75 4.83 16.79 4.31
N ASP A 76 4.48 18.01 3.88
CA ASP A 76 3.12 18.53 4.03
C ASP A 76 2.11 17.79 3.15
N VAL A 77 2.48 17.39 1.94
CA VAL A 77 1.65 16.54 1.06
C VAL A 77 1.43 15.18 1.70
N LEU A 78 2.51 14.52 2.14
CA LEU A 78 2.46 13.20 2.77
C LEU A 78 1.65 13.21 4.09
N LYS A 79 1.79 14.28 4.88
CA LYS A 79 1.03 14.44 6.13
C LYS A 79 -0.46 14.59 5.88
N ARG A 80 -0.87 15.40 4.88
CA ARG A 80 -2.29 15.53 4.51
C ARG A 80 -2.90 14.21 4.04
N ALA A 81 -2.12 13.38 3.36
CA ALA A 81 -2.53 12.05 2.93
C ALA A 81 -2.49 10.98 4.05
N GLY A 82 -2.08 11.35 5.27
CA GLY A 82 -1.97 10.42 6.40
C GLY A 82 -0.84 9.38 6.27
N LEU A 83 0.15 9.64 5.39
CA LEU A 83 1.30 8.75 5.15
C LEU A 83 2.48 9.04 6.08
N VAL A 84 2.54 10.25 6.63
CA VAL A 84 3.59 10.72 7.53
C VAL A 84 2.94 11.56 8.65
N GLU A 85 3.50 11.48 9.85
CA GLU A 85 3.05 12.22 11.01
C GLU A 85 4.19 12.99 11.69
N ILE A 86 3.87 14.08 12.40
CA ILE A 86 4.81 14.70 13.33
C ILE A 86 4.78 13.89 14.62
N VAL A 87 5.87 13.16 14.89
CA VAL A 87 5.98 12.26 16.06
C VAL A 87 6.70 12.90 17.23
N LYS A 88 7.41 14.02 17.00
CA LYS A 88 8.17 14.74 18.04
C LYS A 88 8.40 16.19 17.65
N MET A 89 8.37 17.07 18.62
CA MET A 89 8.80 18.47 18.48
C MET A 89 9.83 18.79 19.55
N LYS A 90 10.86 19.55 19.21
CA LYS A 90 11.88 20.05 20.13
C LYS A 90 12.07 21.55 19.88
N GLU A 91 12.22 22.29 20.94
CA GLU A 91 12.70 23.68 20.86
C GLU A 91 14.24 23.69 20.75
N VAL A 92 14.72 24.37 19.73
CA VAL A 92 16.17 24.54 19.51
C VAL A 92 16.44 26.02 19.20
N ARG A 93 17.10 26.71 20.08
CA ARG A 93 17.46 28.15 19.92
C ARG A 93 16.26 29.03 19.57
N GLY A 94 15.14 28.85 20.28
CA GLY A 94 13.91 29.63 20.06
C GLY A 94 13.08 29.21 18.83
N ALA A 95 13.50 28.20 18.08
CA ALA A 95 12.76 27.65 16.95
C ALA A 95 12.24 26.23 17.25
N VAL A 96 11.07 25.88 16.73
CA VAL A 96 10.49 24.53 16.89
C VAL A 96 10.95 23.61 15.76
N MET A 97 11.77 22.63 16.12
CA MET A 97 12.18 21.56 15.22
C MET A 97 11.16 20.41 15.27
N LYS A 98 10.62 20.03 14.11
CA LYS A 98 9.66 18.93 13.95
C LYS A 98 10.37 17.67 13.47
N PHE A 99 10.03 16.54 14.08
CA PHE A 99 10.48 15.22 13.66
C PHE A 99 9.29 14.46 13.10
N TYR A 100 9.51 13.80 11.99
CA TYR A 100 8.52 13.08 11.22
C TYR A 100 8.76 11.58 11.33
N GLY A 101 7.71 10.79 11.29
CA GLY A 101 7.71 9.34 11.25
C GLY A 101 6.55 8.82 10.42
N THR A 102 6.53 7.51 10.16
CA THR A 102 5.43 6.85 9.45
C THR A 102 5.08 5.55 10.14
N SER A 103 3.79 5.20 10.15
CA SER A 103 3.25 3.88 10.50
C SER A 103 3.06 2.96 9.29
N ILE A 104 3.44 3.41 8.09
CA ILE A 104 3.25 2.70 6.83
C ILE A 104 4.57 2.11 6.35
N LYS A 105 4.57 0.81 6.07
CA LYS A 105 5.70 0.11 5.44
C LYS A 105 5.48 0.02 3.93
N LEU A 106 6.25 0.77 3.16
CA LEU A 106 6.28 0.66 1.70
C LEU A 106 7.41 -0.27 1.27
N LEU A 107 7.05 -1.35 0.60
CA LEU A 107 8.00 -2.28 -0.03
C LEU A 107 7.89 -2.08 -1.55
N GLY A 108 8.99 -1.65 -2.17
CA GLY A 108 9.08 -1.43 -3.61
C GLY A 108 10.29 -2.15 -4.17
N TYR A 109 10.07 -3.37 -4.67
CA TYR A 109 11.08 -4.19 -5.36
C TYR A 109 10.48 -4.71 -6.65
N GLU A 110 11.33 -4.96 -7.64
CA GLU A 110 10.92 -5.66 -8.85
C GLU A 110 10.61 -7.12 -8.54
N ILE A 111 9.55 -7.63 -9.16
CA ILE A 111 9.17 -9.03 -9.01
C ILE A 111 10.05 -9.84 -9.95
N PRO A 112 10.73 -10.91 -9.47
CA PRO A 112 11.47 -11.81 -10.34
C PRO A 112 10.62 -12.34 -11.50
N PRO A 113 11.19 -12.51 -12.71
CA PRO A 113 10.41 -12.91 -13.89
C PRO A 113 9.61 -14.21 -13.73
N ASN A 114 10.16 -15.17 -13.00
CA ASN A 114 9.57 -16.50 -12.80
C ASN A 114 8.88 -16.65 -11.43
N PHE A 115 8.50 -15.54 -10.79
CA PHE A 115 7.98 -15.54 -9.42
C PHE A 115 6.83 -16.55 -9.22
N ASP A 116 5.85 -16.54 -10.10
CA ASP A 116 4.65 -17.39 -9.97
C ASP A 116 4.98 -18.89 -10.08
N SER A 117 5.95 -19.27 -10.91
CA SER A 117 6.40 -20.66 -11.03
C SER A 117 7.24 -21.10 -9.83
N ASP A 118 8.21 -20.26 -9.43
CA ASP A 118 9.14 -20.56 -8.36
C ASP A 118 8.46 -20.66 -6.98
N TYR A 119 7.42 -19.84 -6.77
CA TYR A 119 6.68 -19.77 -5.51
C TYR A 119 5.29 -20.41 -5.55
N SER A 120 4.91 -21.13 -6.63
CA SER A 120 3.58 -21.71 -6.82
C SER A 120 3.10 -22.57 -5.65
N LYS A 121 3.97 -23.43 -5.10
CA LYS A 121 3.64 -24.27 -3.94
C LYS A 121 3.37 -23.43 -2.69
N ALA A 122 4.20 -22.41 -2.43
CA ALA A 122 4.04 -21.52 -1.29
C ALA A 122 2.75 -20.69 -1.41
N ILE A 123 2.46 -20.17 -2.61
CA ILE A 123 1.22 -19.44 -2.91
C ILE A 123 0.00 -20.32 -2.65
N THR A 124 0.01 -21.57 -3.15
CA THR A 124 -1.11 -22.53 -2.96
C THR A 124 -1.33 -22.83 -1.48
N LEU A 125 -0.28 -23.15 -0.73
CA LEU A 125 -0.38 -23.43 0.71
C LEU A 125 -0.87 -22.21 1.51
N ALA A 126 -0.38 -21.03 1.19
CA ALA A 126 -0.82 -19.79 1.81
C ALA A 126 -2.29 -19.51 1.48
N SER A 127 -2.71 -19.70 0.21
CA SER A 127 -4.11 -19.49 -0.24
C SER A 127 -5.09 -20.34 0.54
N ILE A 128 -4.80 -21.63 0.76
CA ILE A 128 -5.66 -22.52 1.55
C ILE A 128 -5.85 -22.02 2.99
N LYS A 129 -4.77 -21.55 3.62
CA LYS A 129 -4.83 -21.01 4.99
C LYS A 129 -5.58 -19.68 5.04
N MET A 130 -5.31 -18.80 4.08
CA MET A 130 -5.95 -17.49 3.98
C MET A 130 -7.43 -17.60 3.66
N GLN A 131 -7.86 -18.57 2.85
CA GLN A 131 -9.27 -18.80 2.55
C GLN A 131 -10.09 -19.00 3.84
N LYS A 132 -9.61 -19.85 4.77
CA LYS A 132 -10.29 -20.07 6.06
C LYS A 132 -10.33 -18.79 6.91
N LEU A 133 -9.23 -18.05 6.95
CA LEU A 133 -9.15 -16.77 7.66
C LEU A 133 -10.14 -15.76 7.13
N ILE A 134 -10.16 -15.56 5.79
CA ILE A 134 -11.03 -14.60 5.12
C ILE A 134 -12.51 -14.98 5.31
N GLN A 135 -12.86 -16.26 5.20
CA GLN A 135 -14.22 -16.73 5.48
C GLN A 135 -14.67 -16.41 6.92
N ASN A 136 -13.82 -16.64 7.92
CA ASN A 136 -14.10 -16.31 9.31
C ASN A 136 -14.29 -14.79 9.52
N ILE A 137 -13.44 -13.98 8.91
CA ILE A 137 -13.55 -12.51 8.97
C ILE A 137 -14.87 -12.05 8.31
N ALA A 138 -15.18 -12.58 7.13
CA ALA A 138 -16.38 -12.22 6.40
C ALA A 138 -17.66 -12.57 7.18
N GLN A 139 -17.74 -13.76 7.76
CA GLN A 139 -18.89 -14.19 8.55
C GLN A 139 -19.12 -13.33 9.79
N ASN A 140 -18.04 -12.95 10.49
CA ASN A 140 -18.15 -12.24 11.77
C ASN A 140 -18.32 -10.71 11.64
N ASN A 141 -17.85 -10.09 10.57
CA ASN A 141 -17.72 -8.63 10.50
C ASN A 141 -18.54 -7.95 9.39
N THR A 142 -18.91 -8.64 8.32
CA THR A 142 -19.61 -8.02 7.19
C THR A 142 -21.06 -7.64 7.50
N THR A 143 -21.73 -8.37 8.37
CA THR A 143 -23.15 -8.15 8.71
C THR A 143 -23.39 -6.84 9.47
N LYS A 144 -22.48 -6.44 10.35
CA LYS A 144 -22.61 -5.19 11.14
C LYS A 144 -22.21 -3.94 10.37
N ALA A 145 -21.14 -4.03 9.56
CA ALA A 145 -20.64 -2.90 8.78
C ALA A 145 -21.55 -2.59 7.57
N ARG A 146 -22.12 -3.64 6.96
CA ARG A 146 -23.07 -3.49 5.85
C ARG A 146 -24.32 -2.69 6.21
N ARG A 147 -24.90 -2.93 7.40
CA ARG A 147 -26.08 -2.18 7.90
C ARG A 147 -25.82 -0.69 8.14
N LYS A 148 -24.61 -0.33 8.59
CA LYS A 148 -24.30 1.06 8.98
C LYS A 148 -23.90 1.96 7.81
N ASN A 149 -23.44 1.41 6.69
CA ASN A 149 -22.98 2.16 5.51
C ASN A 149 -23.96 2.16 4.34
N LEU A 150 -24.95 1.27 4.31
CA LEU A 150 -26.06 1.29 3.35
C LEU A 150 -26.81 2.65 3.34
N GLU A 151 -26.82 3.34 4.46
CA GLU A 151 -27.47 4.63 4.61
C GLU A 151 -26.65 5.83 4.10
N LYS A 152 -25.33 5.68 3.85
CA LYS A 152 -24.44 6.82 3.56
C LYS A 152 -23.89 6.91 2.12
N HIS A 153 -23.84 5.83 1.35
CA HIS A 153 -23.15 5.82 0.05
C HIS A 153 -23.89 4.99 -1.00
N GLY A 154 -24.98 5.51 -1.52
CA GLY A 154 -25.78 4.85 -2.56
C GLY A 154 -24.95 4.31 -3.73
N GLY A 155 -24.97 3.01 -3.98
CA GLY A 155 -24.60 2.39 -5.27
C GLY A 155 -23.19 1.82 -5.44
N LEU A 156 -22.24 2.04 -4.53
CA LEU A 156 -20.87 1.47 -4.61
C LEU A 156 -20.66 0.25 -3.69
N GLU A 157 -21.74 -0.44 -3.35
CA GLU A 157 -21.78 -1.41 -2.24
C GLU A 157 -21.11 -2.75 -2.52
N GLN A 158 -21.02 -3.16 -3.79
CA GLN A 158 -20.61 -4.52 -4.14
C GLN A 158 -19.16 -4.81 -3.70
N ASN A 159 -18.29 -3.82 -3.73
CA ASN A 159 -16.87 -3.96 -3.40
C ASN A 159 -16.52 -3.55 -1.97
N TYR A 160 -17.45 -2.92 -1.23
CA TYR A 160 -17.14 -2.45 0.13
C TYR A 160 -16.86 -3.58 1.12
N GLY A 161 -17.60 -4.69 1.00
CA GLY A 161 -17.35 -5.88 1.81
C GLY A 161 -15.96 -6.48 1.59
N GLU A 162 -15.55 -6.56 0.33
CA GLU A 162 -14.20 -7.02 -0.05
C GLU A 162 -13.12 -6.06 0.47
N TYR A 163 -13.32 -4.76 0.28
CA TYR A 163 -12.42 -3.73 0.81
C TYR A 163 -12.23 -3.86 2.33
N LEU A 164 -13.33 -4.02 3.08
CA LEU A 164 -13.29 -4.14 4.54
C LEU A 164 -12.49 -5.38 4.99
N VAL A 165 -12.72 -6.52 4.33
CA VAL A 165 -11.99 -7.77 4.62
C VAL A 165 -10.51 -7.58 4.32
N MET A 166 -10.15 -6.98 3.19
CA MET A 166 -8.77 -6.72 2.81
C MET A 166 -8.07 -5.75 3.76
N GLU A 167 -8.77 -4.70 4.22
CA GLU A 167 -8.23 -3.75 5.19
C GLU A 167 -7.96 -4.42 6.56
N ILE A 168 -8.85 -5.32 7.00
CA ILE A 168 -8.64 -6.11 8.22
C ILE A 168 -7.40 -7.02 8.05
N VAL A 169 -7.30 -7.73 6.93
CA VAL A 169 -6.15 -8.61 6.64
C VAL A 169 -4.85 -7.83 6.58
N ASN A 170 -4.85 -6.68 5.92
CA ASN A 170 -3.68 -5.81 5.78
C ASN A 170 -3.19 -5.31 7.15
N ARG A 171 -4.09 -4.84 8.02
CA ARG A 171 -3.75 -4.41 9.39
C ARG A 171 -3.28 -5.57 10.26
N ALA A 172 -3.90 -6.74 10.13
CA ALA A 172 -3.48 -7.93 10.85
C ALA A 172 -2.07 -8.37 10.40
N LEU A 173 -1.80 -8.35 9.10
CA LEU A 173 -0.46 -8.64 8.55
C LEU A 173 0.59 -7.64 9.06
N ALA A 174 0.28 -6.34 9.03
CA ALA A 174 1.17 -5.32 9.57
C ALA A 174 1.51 -5.58 11.05
N LYS A 175 0.49 -5.91 11.85
CA LYS A 175 0.68 -6.23 13.29
C LYS A 175 1.53 -7.50 13.50
N VAL A 176 1.35 -8.53 12.67
CA VAL A 176 2.19 -9.75 12.73
C VAL A 176 3.64 -9.42 12.37
N LEU A 177 3.85 -8.64 11.32
CA LEU A 177 5.20 -8.25 10.89
C LEU A 177 5.93 -7.34 11.90
N GLU A 178 5.21 -6.45 12.59
CA GLU A 178 5.75 -5.64 13.69
C GLU A 178 6.18 -6.50 14.88
N ASN A 179 5.32 -7.42 15.30
CA ASN A 179 5.58 -8.25 16.48
C ASN A 179 6.61 -9.36 16.22
N HIS A 180 6.76 -9.78 14.97
CA HIS A 180 7.57 -10.94 14.57
C HIS A 180 8.54 -10.60 13.45
N GLY A 181 9.02 -9.36 13.38
CA GLY A 181 9.98 -8.91 12.35
C GLY A 181 11.24 -9.79 12.23
N SER A 182 11.61 -10.47 13.31
CA SER A 182 12.71 -11.46 13.32
C SER A 182 12.40 -12.74 12.53
N ILE A 183 11.13 -13.10 12.31
CA ILE A 183 10.76 -14.32 11.57
C ILE A 183 11.24 -14.26 10.11
N LEU A 184 11.19 -13.07 9.49
CA LEU A 184 11.63 -12.88 8.11
C LEU A 184 13.15 -12.66 7.98
N LEU A 185 13.84 -12.38 9.11
CA LEU A 185 15.26 -12.04 9.16
C LEU A 185 16.11 -13.15 9.74
N GLN A 186 15.55 -14.28 10.16
CA GLN A 186 16.34 -15.45 10.56
C GLN A 186 17.05 -16.01 9.34
N LYS A 187 18.29 -15.52 9.14
CA LYS A 187 19.27 -16.22 8.33
C LYS A 187 19.52 -17.59 8.97
N LYS A 188 19.29 -18.66 8.21
CA LYS A 188 19.91 -19.94 8.51
C LYS A 188 21.42 -19.83 8.45
#